data_a5f8c40e3d7b2ce60a18455901f8cb0e
#
_entry.id   a5f8c40e3d7b2ce60a18455901f8cb0e
#
_cell.length_a   1.000
_cell.length_b   1.000
_cell.length_c   1.000
_cell.angle_alpha   90.00
_cell.angle_beta   90.00
_cell.angle_gamma   90.00
#
_symmetry.space_group_name_H-M   'P 1'
#
loop_
_entity.id
_entity.type
_entity.pdbx_description
1 polymer ?
#
loop_
_entity_poly.entity_id
_entity_poly.type
_entity_poly.pdbx_seq_one_letter_code
_entity_poly.pdbx_strand_id
1 'polypeptide(L)'
;MEFDLGWLLLALPVTFALGWIGSRIDLRQWKREQKSSPKAYYKGLNLLLNEQQDKAIDAFIEAVQGDPDTTELHFALGNLFRRRGEVERAVRVHQHLMQRADLPAMERERALHALAQDYLKAGLLDRAEASYRSLEGSPFDTEARLALLQLHERSRDWRTALDDAARLEKAGTGSFASRMAHHWCELALEADERGEPAEAEAALARAREIAPGSPRPWVQAGQRLARLGQHAQALATWTELRQRHPTAFSLVAAEHAQSALAVGAGAQALADLSDVYAAQPSLDLARAIDLLDTDAGRAQQRHTAHLALQPTLSAAAAVLRDGPTTPAGVLVAIERAANPLQRYRCAACGFEAQHYFWQCPGCLSWDSYPPQRVEDM
;
A
#
# COMPACT_ATOMS: atom_id res chain seq x y z
N MET A 1 27.75 -54.57 67.74
CA MET A 1 27.76 -53.10 67.56
C MET A 1 26.38 -52.63 67.96
N GLU A 2 26.23 -52.15 69.20
CA GLU A 2 24.97 -51.56 69.65
C GLU A 2 24.84 -50.13 68.99
N PHE A 3 23.86 -50.00 68.13
CA PHE A 3 23.51 -48.65 67.56
C PHE A 3 22.90 -47.82 68.68
N ASP A 4 23.65 -46.85 69.16
CA ASP A 4 23.22 -45.96 70.23
C ASP A 4 22.15 -45.06 69.71
N LEU A 5 20.88 -45.21 70.09
CA LEU A 5 19.68 -44.49 69.64
C LEU A 5 19.82 -43.01 69.90
N GLY A 6 20.75 -42.58 70.80
CA GLY A 6 21.05 -41.20 71.12
C GLY A 6 21.65 -40.41 69.95
N TRP A 7 22.46 -41.04 69.11
CA TRP A 7 23.04 -40.41 67.92
C TRP A 7 21.99 -40.13 66.83
N LEU A 8 20.98 -40.94 66.69
CA LEU A 8 19.85 -40.77 65.80
C LEU A 8 19.00 -39.54 66.17
N LEU A 9 18.78 -39.37 67.52
CA LEU A 9 18.04 -38.20 68.03
C LEU A 9 18.79 -36.91 67.88
N LEU A 10 20.11 -36.90 67.84
CA LEU A 10 20.96 -35.71 67.53
C LEU A 10 21.08 -35.40 65.99
N ALA A 11 21.07 -36.44 65.17
CA ALA A 11 21.15 -36.31 63.71
C ALA A 11 19.87 -35.71 63.11
N LEU A 12 18.68 -36.05 63.65
CA LEU A 12 17.39 -35.52 63.16
C LEU A 12 17.26 -34.00 63.15
N PRO A 13 17.54 -33.25 64.22
CA PRO A 13 17.47 -31.79 64.18
C PRO A 13 18.53 -31.15 63.29
N VAL A 14 19.73 -31.76 63.14
CA VAL A 14 20.80 -31.27 62.26
C VAL A 14 20.41 -31.45 60.78
N THR A 15 19.91 -32.61 60.38
CA THR A 15 19.46 -32.86 59.02
C THR A 15 18.25 -32.00 58.66
N PHE A 16 17.31 -31.79 59.61
CA PHE A 16 16.17 -30.89 59.46
C PHE A 16 16.64 -29.42 59.26
N ALA A 17 17.58 -28.97 60.09
CA ALA A 17 18.12 -27.60 60.00
C ALA A 17 18.84 -27.39 58.67
N LEU A 18 19.65 -28.34 58.20
CA LEU A 18 20.33 -28.28 56.90
C LEU A 18 19.35 -28.33 55.74
N GLY A 19 18.33 -29.16 55.78
CA GLY A 19 17.27 -29.21 54.77
C GLY A 19 16.44 -27.91 54.72
N TRP A 20 16.13 -27.34 55.92
CA TRP A 20 15.42 -26.07 56.02
C TRP A 20 16.23 -24.87 55.53
N ILE A 21 17.55 -24.82 55.80
CA ILE A 21 18.46 -23.79 55.29
C ILE A 21 18.61 -23.93 53.78
N GLY A 22 18.80 -25.17 53.25
CA GLY A 22 18.87 -25.46 51.83
C GLY A 22 17.59 -25.00 51.07
N SER A 23 16.43 -25.36 51.59
CA SER A 23 15.14 -24.94 51.04
C SER A 23 14.93 -23.42 51.06
N ARG A 24 15.39 -22.74 52.12
CA ARG A 24 15.30 -21.28 52.19
C ARG A 24 16.25 -20.56 51.23
N ILE A 25 17.42 -21.11 50.97
CA ILE A 25 18.40 -20.57 50.02
C ILE A 25 17.85 -20.73 48.61
N ASP A 26 17.33 -21.91 48.25
CA ASP A 26 16.75 -22.24 46.93
C ASP A 26 15.51 -21.38 46.65
N LEU A 27 14.59 -21.25 47.63
CA LEU A 27 13.41 -20.35 47.50
C LEU A 27 13.77 -18.87 47.42
N ARG A 28 14.89 -18.43 47.99
CA ARG A 28 15.37 -17.04 47.88
C ARG A 28 16.01 -16.78 46.54
N GLN A 29 16.73 -17.75 45.99
CA GLN A 29 17.33 -17.68 44.65
C GLN A 29 16.23 -17.68 43.60
N TRP A 30 15.26 -18.60 43.70
CA TRP A 30 14.10 -18.65 42.81
C TRP A 30 13.24 -17.40 42.84
N LYS A 31 13.01 -16.81 44.01
CA LYS A 31 12.31 -15.50 44.16
C LYS A 31 13.13 -14.30 43.66
N ARG A 32 14.46 -14.37 43.62
CA ARG A 32 15.29 -13.31 43.03
C ARG A 32 15.28 -13.38 41.50
N GLU A 33 15.35 -14.55 40.91
CA GLU A 33 15.29 -14.80 39.48
C GLU A 33 13.92 -14.35 38.92
N GLN A 34 12.81 -14.66 39.56
CA GLN A 34 11.48 -14.19 39.15
C GLN A 34 11.24 -12.70 39.33
N LYS A 35 12.02 -11.97 40.13
CA LYS A 35 11.78 -10.55 40.45
C LYS A 35 12.54 -9.55 39.57
N SER A 36 13.59 -9.96 38.87
CA SER A 36 14.41 -9.04 38.10
C SER A 36 13.90 -8.82 36.66
N SER A 37 13.44 -9.86 36.01
CA SER A 37 12.94 -9.85 34.63
C SER A 37 11.72 -8.94 34.42
N PRO A 38 10.66 -8.94 35.27
CA PRO A 38 9.50 -8.08 35.06
C PRO A 38 9.80 -6.59 35.13
N LYS A 39 10.73 -6.15 35.97
CA LYS A 39 11.00 -4.72 36.19
C LYS A 39 11.67 -4.03 34.98
N ALA A 40 12.65 -4.67 34.37
CA ALA A 40 13.34 -4.14 33.20
C ALA A 40 12.41 -4.12 32.00
N TYR A 41 11.55 -5.14 31.85
CA TYR A 41 10.51 -5.18 30.82
C TYR A 41 9.51 -4.02 30.97
N TYR A 42 8.95 -3.81 32.17
CA TYR A 42 8.01 -2.71 32.43
C TYR A 42 8.68 -1.35 32.29
N LYS A 43 9.95 -1.21 32.65
CA LYS A 43 10.74 0.01 32.41
C LYS A 43 10.86 0.29 30.92
N GLY A 44 11.23 -0.71 30.10
CA GLY A 44 11.32 -0.59 28.65
C GLY A 44 9.95 -0.23 28.03
N LEU A 45 8.87 -0.88 28.46
CA LEU A 45 7.51 -0.60 27.99
C LEU A 45 7.05 0.81 28.33
N ASN A 46 7.33 1.30 29.56
CA ASN A 46 6.99 2.66 29.97
C ASN A 46 7.76 3.71 29.15
N LEU A 47 9.04 3.45 28.87
CA LEU A 47 9.84 4.32 28.00
C LEU A 47 9.31 4.37 26.57
N LEU A 48 8.80 3.24 26.04
CA LEU A 48 8.11 3.20 24.75
C LEU A 48 6.83 4.05 24.72
N LEU A 49 6.00 3.91 25.75
CA LEU A 49 4.75 4.69 25.87
C LEU A 49 5.02 6.20 25.96
N ASN A 50 6.18 6.59 26.50
CA ASN A 50 6.64 7.98 26.56
C ASN A 50 7.49 8.41 25.34
N GLU A 51 7.42 7.67 24.22
CA GLU A 51 8.12 7.95 22.96
C GLU A 51 9.66 8.05 23.09
N GLN A 52 10.25 7.55 24.18
CA GLN A 52 11.70 7.54 24.42
C GLN A 52 12.34 6.25 23.89
N GLN A 53 12.31 6.07 22.56
CA GLN A 53 12.72 4.82 21.89
C GLN A 53 14.17 4.39 22.22
N ASP A 54 15.13 5.35 22.29
CA ASP A 54 16.54 5.06 22.56
C ASP A 54 16.74 4.47 23.95
N LYS A 55 16.14 5.09 24.94
CA LYS A 55 16.19 4.59 26.34
C LYS A 55 15.45 3.27 26.51
N ALA A 56 14.37 3.07 25.73
CA ALA A 56 13.66 1.80 25.71
C ALA A 56 14.54 0.66 25.17
N ILE A 57 15.29 0.91 24.10
CA ILE A 57 16.25 -0.06 23.53
C ILE A 57 17.32 -0.42 24.58
N ASP A 58 17.91 0.57 25.24
CA ASP A 58 18.93 0.33 26.28
C ASP A 58 18.35 -0.51 27.44
N ALA A 59 17.12 -0.20 27.86
CA ALA A 59 16.44 -0.96 28.91
C ALA A 59 16.13 -2.40 28.49
N PHE A 60 15.75 -2.65 27.23
CA PHE A 60 15.52 -4.01 26.72
C PHE A 60 16.82 -4.78 26.51
N ILE A 61 17.92 -4.12 26.10
CA ILE A 61 19.24 -4.75 26.03
C ILE A 61 19.67 -5.22 27.44
N GLU A 62 19.54 -4.35 28.44
CA GLU A 62 19.82 -4.69 29.84
C GLU A 62 18.96 -5.87 30.31
N ALA A 63 17.66 -5.88 29.94
CA ALA A 63 16.74 -6.95 30.28
C ALA A 63 17.14 -8.30 29.65
N VAL A 64 17.49 -8.31 28.35
CA VAL A 64 17.94 -9.53 27.64
C VAL A 64 19.25 -10.05 28.21
N GLN A 65 20.18 -9.19 28.62
CA GLN A 65 21.43 -9.60 29.28
C GLN A 65 21.18 -10.26 30.64
N GLY A 66 20.14 -9.79 31.36
CA GLY A 66 19.76 -10.32 32.66
C GLY A 66 18.92 -11.61 32.60
N ASP A 67 18.21 -11.82 31.50
CA ASP A 67 17.35 -13.00 31.24
C ASP A 67 17.37 -13.32 29.74
N PRO A 68 18.42 -14.05 29.28
CA PRO A 68 18.57 -14.40 27.87
C PRO A 68 17.49 -15.37 27.36
N ASP A 69 16.80 -16.06 28.26
CA ASP A 69 15.83 -17.11 27.90
C ASP A 69 14.44 -16.56 27.60
N THR A 70 14.15 -15.33 28.02
CA THR A 70 12.82 -14.72 27.79
C THR A 70 12.64 -14.31 26.33
N THR A 71 11.88 -15.11 25.59
CA THR A 71 11.57 -14.94 24.16
C THR A 71 10.90 -13.58 23.87
N GLU A 72 9.98 -13.12 24.73
CA GLU A 72 9.27 -11.85 24.56
C GLU A 72 10.20 -10.63 24.58
N LEU A 73 11.26 -10.66 25.36
CA LEU A 73 12.25 -9.57 25.37
C LEU A 73 12.99 -9.45 24.02
N HIS A 74 13.32 -10.58 23.41
CA HIS A 74 13.96 -10.63 22.11
C HIS A 74 13.02 -10.09 21.01
N PHE A 75 11.73 -10.49 21.02
CA PHE A 75 10.74 -9.95 20.09
C PHE A 75 10.57 -8.43 20.25
N ALA A 76 10.45 -7.96 21.49
CA ALA A 76 10.33 -6.53 21.76
C ALA A 76 11.55 -5.75 21.23
N LEU A 77 12.75 -6.25 21.51
CA LEU A 77 14.00 -5.64 21.07
C LEU A 77 14.16 -5.66 19.54
N GLY A 78 13.92 -6.81 18.91
CA GLY A 78 13.98 -6.93 17.44
C GLY A 78 12.98 -6.01 16.74
N ASN A 79 11.74 -5.96 17.22
CA ASN A 79 10.72 -5.06 16.68
C ASN A 79 11.09 -3.57 16.84
N LEU A 80 11.75 -3.20 17.94
CA LEU A 80 12.24 -1.85 18.15
C LEU A 80 13.35 -1.48 17.17
N PHE A 81 14.32 -2.36 16.98
CA PHE A 81 15.37 -2.17 15.99
C PHE A 81 14.79 -1.98 14.58
N ARG A 82 13.79 -2.80 14.19
CA ARG A 82 13.10 -2.66 12.90
C ARG A 82 12.41 -1.31 12.75
N ARG A 83 11.68 -0.86 13.78
CA ARG A 83 10.99 0.44 13.77
C ARG A 83 11.98 1.61 13.63
N ARG A 84 13.13 1.51 14.26
CA ARG A 84 14.19 2.51 14.20
C ARG A 84 14.97 2.47 12.88
N GLY A 85 14.78 1.45 12.05
CA GLY A 85 15.54 1.27 10.81
C GLY A 85 16.88 0.55 10.98
N GLU A 86 17.19 0.07 12.20
CA GLU A 86 18.38 -0.73 12.51
C GLU A 86 18.14 -2.19 12.10
N VAL A 87 17.88 -2.40 10.82
CA VAL A 87 17.31 -3.67 10.31
C VAL A 87 18.28 -4.84 10.50
N GLU A 88 19.58 -4.62 10.34
CA GLU A 88 20.58 -5.67 10.55
C GLU A 88 20.61 -6.20 12.00
N ARG A 89 20.36 -5.32 12.97
CA ARG A 89 20.25 -5.72 14.37
C ARG A 89 18.98 -6.51 14.63
N ALA A 90 17.86 -6.07 14.04
CA ALA A 90 16.58 -6.80 14.10
C ALA A 90 16.74 -8.22 13.55
N VAL A 91 17.31 -8.36 12.35
CA VAL A 91 17.60 -9.66 11.71
C VAL A 91 18.43 -10.55 12.64
N ARG A 92 19.50 -10.04 13.23
CA ARG A 92 20.34 -10.84 14.16
C ARG A 92 19.57 -11.34 15.38
N VAL A 93 18.72 -10.51 15.97
CA VAL A 93 17.92 -10.88 17.13
C VAL A 93 16.92 -11.98 16.77
N HIS A 94 16.16 -11.82 15.67
CA HIS A 94 15.17 -12.83 15.28
C HIS A 94 15.82 -14.11 14.73
N GLN A 95 16.98 -14.02 14.05
CA GLN A 95 17.77 -15.20 13.68
C GLN A 95 18.28 -15.98 14.90
N HIS A 96 18.71 -15.28 15.95
CA HIS A 96 19.11 -15.93 17.19
C HIS A 96 17.95 -16.72 17.81
N LEU A 97 16.74 -16.15 17.83
CA LEU A 97 15.53 -16.88 18.26
C LEU A 97 15.29 -18.14 17.43
N MET A 98 15.42 -18.05 16.10
CA MET A 98 15.24 -19.19 15.20
C MET A 98 16.23 -20.34 15.43
N GLN A 99 17.44 -20.03 15.93
CA GLN A 99 18.49 -21.03 16.20
C GLN A 99 18.30 -21.75 17.53
N ARG A 100 17.42 -21.29 18.41
CA ARG A 100 17.16 -21.92 19.71
C ARG A 100 16.45 -23.26 19.51
N ALA A 101 17.03 -24.33 20.05
CA ALA A 101 16.48 -25.66 19.95
C ALA A 101 15.23 -25.87 20.84
N ASP A 102 15.15 -25.13 21.95
CA ASP A 102 14.08 -25.20 22.96
C ASP A 102 12.83 -24.38 22.60
N LEU A 103 12.87 -23.62 21.47
CA LEU A 103 11.77 -22.74 21.09
C LEU A 103 10.54 -23.56 20.65
N PRO A 104 9.36 -23.35 21.26
CA PRO A 104 8.11 -23.96 20.83
C PRO A 104 7.79 -23.67 19.36
N ALA A 105 7.06 -24.58 18.69
CA ALA A 105 6.73 -24.45 17.26
C ALA A 105 6.05 -23.10 16.92
N MET A 106 5.06 -22.71 17.72
CA MET A 106 4.35 -21.43 17.54
C MET A 106 5.27 -20.20 17.66
N GLU A 107 6.18 -20.21 18.65
CA GLU A 107 7.15 -19.12 18.83
C GLU A 107 8.20 -19.10 17.70
N ARG A 108 8.54 -20.26 17.16
CA ARG A 108 9.41 -20.37 15.99
C ARG A 108 8.75 -19.79 14.74
N GLU A 109 7.47 -20.08 14.49
CA GLU A 109 6.69 -19.49 13.41
C GLU A 109 6.57 -17.97 13.57
N ARG A 110 6.34 -17.49 14.79
CA ARG A 110 6.33 -16.07 15.13
C ARG A 110 7.69 -15.41 14.86
N ALA A 111 8.79 -16.08 15.23
CA ALA A 111 10.14 -15.58 14.95
C ALA A 111 10.44 -15.55 13.45
N LEU A 112 9.99 -16.57 12.70
CA LEU A 112 10.11 -16.60 11.24
C LEU A 112 9.31 -15.48 10.60
N HIS A 113 8.09 -15.21 11.07
CA HIS A 113 7.27 -14.09 10.60
C HIS A 113 7.95 -12.75 10.87
N ALA A 114 8.48 -12.54 12.09
CA ALA A 114 9.22 -11.33 12.43
C ALA A 114 10.49 -11.15 11.57
N LEU A 115 11.22 -12.24 11.32
CA LEU A 115 12.40 -12.25 10.47
C LEU A 115 12.06 -11.95 9.00
N ALA A 116 10.94 -12.46 8.49
CA ALA A 116 10.45 -12.15 7.16
C ALA A 116 10.14 -10.65 6.99
N GLN A 117 9.54 -10.04 8.00
CA GLN A 117 9.31 -8.59 8.06
C GLN A 117 10.62 -7.79 8.08
N ASP A 118 11.63 -8.28 8.80
CA ASP A 118 12.96 -7.65 8.82
C ASP A 118 13.62 -7.72 7.44
N TYR A 119 13.57 -8.87 6.77
CA TYR A 119 14.11 -9.03 5.42
C TYR A 119 13.39 -8.11 4.42
N LEU A 120 12.06 -8.01 4.51
CA LEU A 120 11.29 -7.10 3.66
C LEU A 120 11.71 -5.64 3.88
N LYS A 121 11.90 -5.23 5.14
CA LYS A 121 12.35 -3.88 5.49
C LYS A 121 13.79 -3.62 5.05
N ALA A 122 14.65 -4.65 5.05
CA ALA A 122 16.02 -4.60 4.55
C ALA A 122 16.11 -4.56 3.01
N GLY A 123 15.00 -4.79 2.29
CA GLY A 123 15.01 -4.93 0.84
C GLY A 123 15.53 -6.29 0.34
N LEU A 124 15.70 -7.27 1.23
CA LEU A 124 16.13 -8.63 0.90
C LEU A 124 14.91 -9.46 0.47
N LEU A 125 14.37 -9.12 -0.71
CA LEU A 125 13.05 -9.60 -1.17
C LEU A 125 13.00 -11.14 -1.29
N ASP A 126 14.03 -11.77 -1.85
CA ASP A 126 14.08 -13.23 -2.01
C ASP A 126 14.03 -13.97 -0.66
N ARG A 127 14.72 -13.42 0.36
CA ARG A 127 14.70 -13.99 1.71
C ARG A 127 13.38 -13.78 2.41
N ALA A 128 12.78 -12.60 2.22
CA ALA A 128 11.45 -12.30 2.74
C ALA A 128 10.42 -13.27 2.15
N GLU A 129 10.43 -13.45 0.83
CA GLU A 129 9.54 -14.35 0.10
C GLU A 129 9.67 -15.79 0.60
N ALA A 130 10.90 -16.33 0.66
CA ALA A 130 11.15 -17.69 1.15
C ALA A 130 10.64 -17.88 2.60
N SER A 131 10.86 -16.88 3.46
CA SER A 131 10.41 -16.92 4.85
C SER A 131 8.88 -16.88 4.96
N TYR A 132 8.20 -16.01 4.19
CA TYR A 132 6.74 -15.95 4.18
C TYR A 132 6.11 -17.23 3.59
N ARG A 133 6.67 -17.80 2.51
CA ARG A 133 6.22 -19.08 1.96
C ARG A 133 6.31 -20.24 2.96
N SER A 134 7.33 -20.22 3.81
CA SER A 134 7.49 -21.24 4.86
C SER A 134 6.45 -21.13 5.99
N LEU A 135 5.65 -20.07 6.02
CA LEU A 135 4.55 -19.88 6.98
C LEU A 135 3.19 -20.32 6.43
N GLU A 136 3.13 -20.89 5.21
CA GLU A 136 1.88 -21.43 4.65
C GLU A 136 1.32 -22.54 5.57
N GLY A 137 0.03 -22.44 5.89
CA GLY A 137 -0.67 -23.37 6.77
C GLY A 137 -0.40 -23.17 8.27
N SER A 138 0.42 -22.17 8.65
CA SER A 138 0.63 -21.76 10.04
C SER A 138 -0.46 -20.76 10.49
N PRO A 139 -0.52 -20.43 11.79
CA PRO A 139 -1.36 -19.32 12.27
C PRO A 139 -1.08 -17.97 11.62
N PHE A 140 0.08 -17.80 10.99
CA PHE A 140 0.52 -16.59 10.27
C PHE A 140 0.30 -16.66 8.77
N ASP A 141 -0.43 -17.66 8.24
CA ASP A 141 -0.64 -17.87 6.81
C ASP A 141 -1.27 -16.65 6.13
N THR A 142 -2.30 -16.07 6.75
CA THR A 142 -3.01 -14.91 6.17
C THR A 142 -2.11 -13.66 6.09
N GLU A 143 -1.39 -13.34 7.16
CA GLU A 143 -0.46 -12.22 7.20
C GLU A 143 0.71 -12.43 6.23
N ALA A 144 1.22 -13.66 6.14
CA ALA A 144 2.28 -14.02 5.22
C ALA A 144 1.82 -13.87 3.76
N ARG A 145 0.62 -14.32 3.40
CA ARG A 145 0.07 -14.15 2.04
C ARG A 145 -0.20 -12.71 1.68
N LEU A 146 -0.70 -11.89 2.63
CA LEU A 146 -0.85 -10.45 2.41
C LEU A 146 0.50 -9.78 2.14
N ALA A 147 1.54 -10.18 2.86
CA ALA A 147 2.89 -9.69 2.64
C ALA A 147 3.48 -10.17 1.29
N LEU A 148 3.25 -11.44 0.92
CA LEU A 148 3.63 -11.99 -0.39
C LEU A 148 2.95 -11.23 -1.53
N LEU A 149 1.65 -11.00 -1.44
CA LEU A 149 0.91 -10.21 -2.43
C LEU A 149 1.52 -8.82 -2.63
N GLN A 150 1.84 -8.10 -1.54
CA GLN A 150 2.49 -6.79 -1.62
C GLN A 150 3.91 -6.88 -2.21
N LEU A 151 4.65 -7.95 -1.88
CA LEU A 151 5.98 -8.19 -2.41
C LEU A 151 5.94 -8.41 -3.92
N HIS A 152 5.04 -9.28 -4.41
CA HIS A 152 4.89 -9.59 -5.83
C HIS A 152 4.40 -8.37 -6.62
N GLU A 153 3.49 -7.55 -6.07
CA GLU A 153 3.12 -6.28 -6.67
C GLU A 153 4.31 -5.31 -6.78
N ARG A 154 5.13 -5.24 -5.76
CA ARG A 154 6.32 -4.39 -5.76
C ARG A 154 7.39 -4.86 -6.75
N SER A 155 7.53 -6.17 -6.94
CA SER A 155 8.43 -6.76 -7.94
C SER A 155 7.80 -6.84 -9.33
N ARG A 156 6.53 -6.43 -9.49
CA ARG A 156 5.73 -6.51 -10.71
C ARG A 156 5.53 -7.95 -11.22
N ASP A 157 5.59 -8.93 -10.33
CA ASP A 157 5.17 -10.30 -10.67
C ASP A 157 3.65 -10.41 -10.56
N TRP A 158 2.96 -9.88 -11.57
CA TRP A 158 1.50 -9.77 -11.57
C TRP A 158 0.79 -11.12 -11.62
N ARG A 159 1.42 -12.15 -12.20
CA ARG A 159 0.84 -13.50 -12.26
C ARG A 159 0.80 -14.12 -10.88
N THR A 160 1.92 -14.08 -10.17
CA THR A 160 1.99 -14.58 -8.78
C THR A 160 1.14 -13.74 -7.84
N ALA A 161 1.09 -12.42 -8.02
CA ALA A 161 0.19 -11.53 -7.26
C ALA A 161 -1.29 -11.88 -7.45
N LEU A 162 -1.72 -12.25 -8.66
CA LEU A 162 -3.08 -12.74 -8.93
C LEU A 162 -3.39 -14.03 -8.17
N ASP A 163 -2.46 -14.99 -8.15
CA ASP A 163 -2.64 -16.25 -7.41
C ASP A 163 -2.75 -16.01 -5.91
N ASP A 164 -1.91 -15.14 -5.35
CA ASP A 164 -1.98 -14.78 -3.92
C ASP A 164 -3.30 -14.09 -3.58
N ALA A 165 -3.74 -13.13 -4.39
CA ALA A 165 -5.01 -12.44 -4.21
C ALA A 165 -6.21 -13.41 -4.26
N ALA A 166 -6.21 -14.34 -5.24
CA ALA A 166 -7.27 -15.34 -5.38
C ALA A 166 -7.30 -16.31 -4.18
N ARG A 167 -6.14 -16.71 -3.64
CA ARG A 167 -6.05 -17.55 -2.45
C ARG A 167 -6.56 -16.83 -1.20
N LEU A 168 -6.23 -15.55 -1.02
CA LEU A 168 -6.72 -14.72 0.07
C LEU A 168 -8.25 -14.57 0.01
N GLU A 169 -8.81 -14.31 -1.17
CA GLU A 169 -10.26 -14.21 -1.36
C GLU A 169 -10.95 -15.54 -1.04
N LYS A 170 -10.41 -16.66 -1.52
CA LYS A 170 -10.91 -18.01 -1.19
C LYS A 170 -10.83 -18.34 0.29
N ALA A 171 -9.84 -17.82 1.00
CA ALA A 171 -9.69 -17.95 2.45
C ALA A 171 -10.66 -17.08 3.26
N GLY A 172 -11.49 -16.26 2.59
CA GLY A 172 -12.48 -15.41 3.24
C GLY A 172 -11.93 -14.14 3.88
N THR A 173 -10.72 -13.69 3.49
CA THR A 173 -10.06 -12.51 4.05
C THR A 173 -10.69 -11.19 3.57
N GLY A 174 -11.55 -11.24 2.55
CA GLY A 174 -12.21 -10.10 1.93
C GLY A 174 -12.23 -10.22 0.41
N SER A 175 -12.77 -9.20 -0.29
CA SER A 175 -12.71 -9.17 -1.75
C SER A 175 -11.43 -8.53 -2.25
N PHE A 176 -10.75 -9.19 -3.16
CA PHE A 176 -9.57 -8.71 -3.87
C PHE A 176 -9.87 -8.41 -5.35
N ALA A 177 -11.14 -8.43 -5.75
CA ALA A 177 -11.56 -8.29 -7.15
C ALA A 177 -11.00 -7.03 -7.82
N SER A 178 -11.11 -5.85 -7.18
CA SER A 178 -10.56 -4.60 -7.72
C SER A 178 -9.03 -4.69 -7.90
N ARG A 179 -8.34 -5.26 -6.92
CA ARG A 179 -6.89 -5.43 -6.94
C ARG A 179 -6.44 -6.39 -8.04
N MET A 180 -7.16 -7.53 -8.20
CA MET A 180 -6.93 -8.48 -9.31
C MET A 180 -7.20 -7.84 -10.68
N ALA A 181 -8.22 -6.98 -10.81
CA ALA A 181 -8.45 -6.26 -12.05
C ALA A 181 -7.28 -5.34 -12.42
N HIS A 182 -6.65 -4.70 -11.44
CA HIS A 182 -5.43 -3.92 -11.67
C HIS A 182 -4.27 -4.79 -12.16
N HIS A 183 -4.06 -5.98 -11.56
CA HIS A 183 -3.02 -6.92 -12.00
C HIS A 183 -3.27 -7.39 -13.45
N TRP A 184 -4.51 -7.69 -13.81
CA TRP A 184 -4.86 -8.02 -15.19
C TRP A 184 -4.62 -6.85 -16.15
N CYS A 185 -4.86 -5.61 -15.73
CA CYS A 185 -4.51 -4.43 -16.51
C CYS A 185 -2.99 -4.28 -16.72
N GLU A 186 -2.18 -4.59 -15.71
CA GLU A 186 -0.72 -4.59 -15.85
C GLU A 186 -0.25 -5.71 -16.81
N LEU A 187 -0.81 -6.92 -16.69
CA LEU A 187 -0.51 -8.01 -17.62
C LEU A 187 -0.89 -7.66 -19.06
N ALA A 188 -1.96 -6.90 -19.27
CA ALA A 188 -2.32 -6.41 -20.59
C ALA A 188 -1.28 -5.43 -21.16
N LEU A 189 -0.71 -4.56 -20.32
CA LEU A 189 0.38 -3.66 -20.73
C LEU A 189 1.63 -4.46 -21.11
N GLU A 190 2.02 -5.43 -20.29
CA GLU A 190 3.15 -6.31 -20.59
C GLU A 190 2.96 -7.11 -21.87
N ALA A 191 1.74 -7.60 -22.12
CA ALA A 191 1.41 -8.31 -23.36
C ALA A 191 1.51 -7.39 -24.59
N ASP A 192 1.04 -6.14 -24.50
CA ASP A 192 1.22 -5.15 -25.57
C ASP A 192 2.71 -4.83 -25.83
N GLU A 193 3.52 -4.71 -24.76
CA GLU A 193 4.98 -4.51 -24.90
C GLU A 193 5.69 -5.69 -25.57
N ARG A 194 5.20 -6.92 -25.36
CA ARG A 194 5.71 -8.13 -26.04
C ARG A 194 5.18 -8.30 -27.45
N GLY A 195 4.22 -7.47 -27.88
CA GLY A 195 3.57 -7.61 -29.19
C GLY A 195 2.55 -8.75 -29.27
N GLU A 196 1.88 -9.06 -28.17
CA GLU A 196 0.87 -10.13 -28.02
C GLU A 196 -0.55 -9.53 -27.86
N PRO A 197 -1.14 -8.98 -28.95
CA PRO A 197 -2.38 -8.20 -28.85
C PRO A 197 -3.58 -9.01 -28.38
N ALA A 198 -3.63 -10.31 -28.70
CA ALA A 198 -4.71 -11.19 -28.27
C ALA A 198 -4.67 -11.46 -26.76
N GLU A 199 -3.47 -11.61 -26.17
CA GLU A 199 -3.28 -11.77 -24.73
C GLU A 199 -3.67 -10.48 -23.99
N ALA A 200 -3.25 -9.32 -24.52
CA ALA A 200 -3.62 -8.01 -23.95
C ALA A 200 -5.15 -7.80 -23.91
N GLU A 201 -5.84 -8.15 -24.99
CA GLU A 201 -7.30 -8.05 -25.05
C GLU A 201 -7.99 -9.02 -24.08
N ALA A 202 -7.54 -10.27 -24.01
CA ALA A 202 -8.05 -11.27 -23.08
C ALA A 202 -7.84 -10.83 -21.62
N ALA A 203 -6.69 -10.27 -21.29
CA ALA A 203 -6.40 -9.76 -19.95
C ALA A 203 -7.33 -8.61 -19.55
N LEU A 204 -7.58 -7.62 -20.44
CA LEU A 204 -8.53 -6.54 -20.19
C LEU A 204 -9.97 -7.02 -20.09
N ALA A 205 -10.37 -8.02 -20.89
CA ALA A 205 -11.69 -8.65 -20.77
C ALA A 205 -11.84 -9.32 -19.40
N ARG A 206 -10.83 -10.05 -18.95
CA ARG A 206 -10.82 -10.69 -17.63
C ARG A 206 -10.87 -9.69 -16.48
N ALA A 207 -10.17 -8.57 -16.60
CA ALA A 207 -10.24 -7.50 -15.62
C ALA A 207 -11.66 -6.94 -15.45
N ARG A 208 -12.38 -6.75 -16.57
CA ARG A 208 -13.80 -6.30 -16.57
C ARG A 208 -14.75 -7.30 -15.95
N GLU A 209 -14.53 -8.60 -16.18
CA GLU A 209 -15.36 -9.65 -15.58
C GLU A 209 -15.18 -9.72 -14.06
N ILE A 210 -13.94 -9.67 -13.59
CA ILE A 210 -13.63 -9.82 -12.16
C ILE A 210 -14.11 -8.62 -11.36
N ALA A 211 -13.91 -7.41 -11.87
CA ALA A 211 -14.30 -6.18 -11.19
C ALA A 211 -15.06 -5.23 -12.12
N PRO A 212 -16.35 -5.47 -12.37
CA PRO A 212 -17.17 -4.58 -13.19
C PRO A 212 -17.27 -3.14 -12.66
N GLY A 213 -17.01 -2.97 -11.35
CA GLY A 213 -16.98 -1.67 -10.67
C GLY A 213 -15.66 -0.91 -10.80
N SER A 214 -14.61 -1.47 -11.43
CA SER A 214 -13.33 -0.79 -11.66
C SER A 214 -13.37 -0.04 -12.99
N PRO A 215 -13.07 1.29 -13.02
CA PRO A 215 -13.04 2.06 -14.27
C PRO A 215 -11.79 1.78 -15.11
N ARG A 216 -10.67 1.36 -14.49
CA ARG A 216 -9.39 1.19 -15.16
C ARG A 216 -9.42 0.30 -16.40
N PRO A 217 -10.04 -0.91 -16.38
CA PRO A 217 -10.08 -1.78 -17.56
C PRO A 217 -10.75 -1.14 -18.78
N TRP A 218 -11.76 -0.28 -18.55
CA TRP A 218 -12.46 0.45 -19.61
C TRP A 218 -11.63 1.60 -20.16
N VAL A 219 -11.00 2.38 -19.28
CA VAL A 219 -10.08 3.46 -19.65
C VAL A 219 -8.95 2.89 -20.51
N GLN A 220 -8.27 1.86 -20.02
CA GLN A 220 -7.11 1.28 -20.66
C GLN A 220 -7.45 0.57 -21.98
N ALA A 221 -8.59 -0.13 -22.05
CA ALA A 221 -9.05 -0.76 -23.30
C ALA A 221 -9.31 0.28 -24.39
N GLY A 222 -10.02 1.36 -24.08
CA GLY A 222 -10.27 2.43 -25.04
C GLY A 222 -8.98 3.13 -25.48
N GLN A 223 -8.08 3.45 -24.56
CA GLN A 223 -6.77 4.04 -24.88
C GLN A 223 -5.93 3.11 -25.78
N ARG A 224 -5.96 1.81 -25.50
CA ARG A 224 -5.30 0.80 -26.35
C ARG A 224 -5.86 0.80 -27.76
N LEU A 225 -7.19 0.74 -27.89
CA LEU A 225 -7.88 0.74 -29.19
C LEU A 225 -7.58 2.02 -29.99
N ALA A 226 -7.58 3.19 -29.33
CA ALA A 226 -7.24 4.47 -29.95
C ALA A 226 -5.80 4.48 -30.48
N ARG A 227 -4.82 3.97 -29.69
CA ARG A 227 -3.42 3.85 -30.12
C ARG A 227 -3.25 2.92 -31.35
N LEU A 228 -4.09 1.89 -31.46
CA LEU A 228 -4.12 0.99 -32.62
C LEU A 228 -4.89 1.55 -33.82
N GLY A 229 -5.36 2.80 -33.77
CA GLY A 229 -6.16 3.43 -34.81
C GLY A 229 -7.61 2.92 -34.89
N GLN A 230 -8.05 2.08 -33.95
CA GLN A 230 -9.39 1.50 -33.90
C GLN A 230 -10.38 2.47 -33.18
N HIS A 231 -10.42 3.72 -33.66
CA HIS A 231 -11.12 4.82 -32.99
C HIS A 231 -12.62 4.55 -32.78
N ALA A 232 -13.30 3.89 -33.73
CA ALA A 232 -14.73 3.56 -33.58
C ALA A 232 -14.97 2.61 -32.38
N GLN A 233 -14.10 1.62 -32.20
CA GLN A 233 -14.18 0.67 -31.08
C GLN A 233 -13.78 1.34 -29.76
N ALA A 234 -12.79 2.26 -29.79
CA ALA A 234 -12.42 3.07 -28.64
C ALA A 234 -13.61 3.91 -28.12
N LEU A 235 -14.32 4.58 -29.03
CA LEU A 235 -15.51 5.35 -28.70
C LEU A 235 -16.63 4.48 -28.09
N ALA A 236 -16.89 3.30 -28.65
CA ALA A 236 -17.87 2.38 -28.10
C ALA A 236 -17.49 1.95 -26.66
N THR A 237 -16.21 1.65 -26.44
CA THR A 237 -15.67 1.27 -25.11
C THR A 237 -15.83 2.43 -24.11
N TRP A 238 -15.51 3.65 -24.49
CA TRP A 238 -15.63 4.82 -23.63
C TRP A 238 -17.09 5.29 -23.45
N THR A 239 -18.00 4.94 -24.35
CA THR A 239 -19.44 5.11 -24.11
C THR A 239 -19.91 4.25 -22.95
N GLU A 240 -19.45 3.01 -22.88
CA GLU A 240 -19.73 2.15 -21.72
C GLU A 240 -19.04 2.68 -20.44
N LEU A 241 -17.80 3.17 -20.52
CA LEU A 241 -17.13 3.83 -19.38
C LEU A 241 -17.97 4.99 -18.86
N ARG A 242 -18.47 5.85 -19.74
CA ARG A 242 -19.31 7.00 -19.37
C ARG A 242 -20.57 6.60 -18.63
N GLN A 243 -21.22 5.54 -19.09
CA GLN A 243 -22.45 5.03 -18.47
C GLN A 243 -22.22 4.40 -17.10
N ARG A 244 -21.12 3.67 -16.94
CA ARG A 244 -20.80 2.91 -15.71
C ARG A 244 -20.03 3.72 -14.69
N HIS A 245 -19.10 4.56 -15.15
CA HIS A 245 -18.13 5.31 -14.34
C HIS A 245 -17.98 6.76 -14.82
N PRO A 246 -19.05 7.58 -14.73
CA PRO A 246 -19.05 8.93 -15.29
C PRO A 246 -17.93 9.82 -14.75
N THR A 247 -17.55 9.67 -13.48
CA THR A 247 -16.45 10.44 -12.87
C THR A 247 -15.09 10.13 -13.47
N ALA A 248 -14.84 8.89 -13.90
CA ALA A 248 -13.58 8.48 -14.51
C ALA A 248 -13.50 8.83 -15.99
N PHE A 249 -14.61 9.23 -16.62
CA PHE A 249 -14.65 9.59 -18.04
C PHE A 249 -13.80 10.84 -18.34
N SER A 250 -13.66 11.76 -17.38
CA SER A 250 -12.79 12.93 -17.51
C SER A 250 -11.34 12.56 -17.83
N LEU A 251 -10.87 11.39 -17.38
CA LEU A 251 -9.50 10.90 -17.64
C LEU A 251 -9.23 10.61 -19.12
N VAL A 252 -10.27 10.39 -19.92
CA VAL A 252 -10.17 10.06 -21.35
C VAL A 252 -10.88 11.06 -22.26
N ALA A 253 -11.35 12.17 -21.73
CA ALA A 253 -12.17 13.13 -22.46
C ALA A 253 -11.46 13.69 -23.72
N ALA A 254 -10.17 14.01 -23.61
CA ALA A 254 -9.38 14.51 -24.73
C ALA A 254 -9.16 13.43 -25.81
N GLU A 255 -8.82 12.20 -25.41
CA GLU A 255 -8.63 11.08 -26.34
C GLU A 255 -9.96 10.67 -27.00
N HIS A 256 -11.08 10.78 -26.26
CA HIS A 256 -12.41 10.57 -26.80
C HIS A 256 -12.73 11.59 -27.89
N ALA A 257 -12.48 12.89 -27.65
CA ALA A 257 -12.69 13.94 -28.65
C ALA A 257 -11.82 13.73 -29.90
N GLN A 258 -10.53 13.40 -29.71
CA GLN A 258 -9.61 13.11 -30.81
C GLN A 258 -10.06 11.90 -31.65
N SER A 259 -10.48 10.82 -30.98
CA SER A 259 -10.98 9.64 -31.67
C SER A 259 -12.26 9.89 -32.44
N ALA A 260 -13.15 10.74 -31.90
CA ALA A 260 -14.38 11.15 -32.57
C ALA A 260 -14.11 11.97 -33.84
N LEU A 261 -13.12 12.87 -33.80
CA LEU A 261 -12.68 13.61 -34.99
C LEU A 261 -12.14 12.64 -36.06
N ALA A 262 -11.35 11.65 -35.67
CA ALA A 262 -10.75 10.69 -36.59
C ALA A 262 -11.80 9.85 -37.37
N VAL A 263 -12.99 9.62 -36.82
CA VAL A 263 -14.08 8.86 -37.47
C VAL A 263 -15.24 9.72 -37.96
N GLY A 264 -15.11 11.06 -37.85
CA GLY A 264 -16.19 11.96 -38.28
C GLY A 264 -17.41 12.01 -37.35
N ALA A 265 -17.27 11.54 -36.09
CA ALA A 265 -18.35 11.48 -35.07
C ALA A 265 -18.34 12.72 -34.13
N GLY A 266 -17.70 13.83 -34.55
CA GLY A 266 -17.48 15.01 -33.70
C GLY A 266 -18.76 15.60 -33.12
N ALA A 267 -19.86 15.67 -33.91
CA ALA A 267 -21.12 16.23 -33.44
C ALA A 267 -21.74 15.41 -32.25
N GLN A 268 -21.69 14.07 -32.34
CA GLN A 268 -22.18 13.21 -31.27
C GLN A 268 -21.30 13.33 -30.02
N ALA A 269 -19.97 13.31 -30.21
CA ALA A 269 -19.04 13.45 -29.11
C ALA A 269 -19.15 14.81 -28.40
N LEU A 270 -19.44 15.88 -29.15
CA LEU A 270 -19.70 17.21 -28.60
C LEU A 270 -20.94 17.20 -27.69
N ALA A 271 -22.01 16.55 -28.10
CA ALA A 271 -23.20 16.40 -27.28
C ALA A 271 -22.90 15.58 -26.01
N ASP A 272 -22.24 14.43 -26.17
CA ASP A 272 -21.86 13.54 -25.07
C ASP A 272 -20.96 14.23 -24.03
N LEU A 273 -19.93 14.95 -24.46
CA LEU A 273 -19.06 15.72 -23.58
C LEU A 273 -19.77 16.89 -22.89
N SER A 274 -20.67 17.55 -23.59
CA SER A 274 -21.47 18.64 -23.04
C SER A 274 -22.42 18.14 -21.93
N ASP A 275 -23.04 16.97 -22.11
CA ASP A 275 -23.88 16.32 -21.09
C ASP A 275 -23.06 15.96 -19.83
N VAL A 276 -21.87 15.37 -20.00
CA VAL A 276 -20.99 15.06 -18.87
C VAL A 276 -20.51 16.33 -18.18
N TYR A 277 -20.15 17.35 -18.93
CA TYR A 277 -19.74 18.65 -18.38
C TYR A 277 -20.87 19.32 -17.59
N ALA A 278 -22.11 19.25 -18.06
CA ALA A 278 -23.26 19.81 -17.36
C ALA A 278 -23.50 19.09 -16.00
N ALA A 279 -23.25 17.78 -15.94
CA ALA A 279 -23.41 16.99 -14.73
C ALA A 279 -22.22 17.13 -13.76
N GLN A 280 -21.01 17.20 -14.28
CA GLN A 280 -19.76 17.25 -13.53
C GLN A 280 -18.76 18.18 -14.22
N PRO A 281 -18.85 19.51 -14.01
CA PRO A 281 -17.98 20.47 -14.65
C PRO A 281 -16.51 20.21 -14.27
N SER A 282 -15.62 20.14 -15.27
CA SER A 282 -14.18 20.15 -15.08
C SER A 282 -13.50 20.87 -16.24
N LEU A 283 -12.34 21.46 -15.99
CA LEU A 283 -11.59 22.17 -17.03
C LEU A 283 -11.07 21.20 -18.11
N ASP A 284 -10.78 19.95 -17.76
CA ASP A 284 -10.35 18.92 -18.72
C ASP A 284 -11.49 18.57 -19.70
N LEU A 285 -12.74 18.51 -19.21
CA LEU A 285 -13.92 18.34 -20.08
C LEU A 285 -14.16 19.58 -20.97
N ALA A 286 -14.05 20.79 -20.42
CA ALA A 286 -14.19 22.02 -21.20
C ALA A 286 -13.17 22.06 -22.35
N ARG A 287 -11.91 21.73 -22.06
CA ARG A 287 -10.84 21.64 -23.08
C ARG A 287 -11.09 20.55 -24.12
N ALA A 288 -11.64 19.42 -23.71
CA ALA A 288 -12.02 18.35 -24.65
C ALA A 288 -13.15 18.80 -25.60
N ILE A 289 -14.11 19.60 -25.10
CA ILE A 289 -15.16 20.21 -25.92
C ILE A 289 -14.53 21.21 -26.93
N ASP A 290 -13.53 22.00 -26.55
CA ASP A 290 -12.86 22.93 -27.43
C ASP A 290 -12.14 22.23 -28.61
N LEU A 291 -11.71 20.98 -28.46
CA LEU A 291 -11.17 20.19 -29.57
C LEU A 291 -12.22 19.93 -30.66
N LEU A 292 -13.50 19.81 -30.28
CA LEU A 292 -14.60 19.53 -31.19
C LEU A 292 -15.30 20.79 -31.68
N ASP A 293 -15.36 21.82 -30.87
CA ASP A 293 -15.94 23.13 -31.16
C ASP A 293 -14.84 24.20 -31.24
N THR A 294 -14.35 24.42 -32.43
CA THR A 294 -13.22 25.33 -32.71
C THR A 294 -13.58 26.81 -32.76
N ASP A 295 -14.83 27.19 -32.44
CA ASP A 295 -15.25 28.58 -32.38
C ASP A 295 -14.66 29.26 -31.13
N ALA A 296 -13.74 30.19 -31.34
CA ALA A 296 -13.03 30.89 -30.27
C ALA A 296 -13.98 31.69 -29.34
N GLY A 297 -15.08 32.24 -29.88
CA GLY A 297 -16.05 32.97 -29.07
C GLY A 297 -16.80 32.05 -28.12
N ARG A 298 -17.20 30.87 -28.59
CA ARG A 298 -17.85 29.87 -27.75
C ARG A 298 -16.89 29.25 -26.73
N ALA A 299 -15.63 29.02 -27.10
CA ALA A 299 -14.60 28.56 -26.17
C ALA A 299 -14.41 29.56 -25.01
N GLN A 300 -14.28 30.87 -25.35
CA GLN A 300 -14.18 31.91 -24.34
C GLN A 300 -15.39 32.01 -23.43
N GLN A 301 -16.60 31.90 -23.98
CA GLN A 301 -17.83 31.88 -23.18
C GLN A 301 -17.87 30.67 -22.23
N ARG A 302 -17.47 29.50 -22.72
CA ARG A 302 -17.39 28.23 -21.92
C ARG A 302 -16.42 28.38 -20.78
N HIS A 303 -15.20 28.87 -21.05
CA HIS A 303 -14.20 29.07 -19.99
C HIS A 303 -14.61 30.15 -18.98
N THR A 304 -15.26 31.22 -19.44
CA THR A 304 -15.79 32.29 -18.55
C THR A 304 -16.91 31.71 -17.64
N ALA A 305 -17.82 30.93 -18.21
CA ALA A 305 -18.85 30.26 -17.44
C ALA A 305 -18.27 29.24 -16.46
N HIS A 306 -17.25 28.48 -16.89
CA HIS A 306 -16.55 27.55 -16.03
C HIS A 306 -15.85 28.23 -14.85
N LEU A 307 -15.15 29.37 -15.10
CA LEU A 307 -14.52 30.15 -14.06
C LEU A 307 -15.54 30.69 -13.04
N ALA A 308 -16.76 31.00 -13.46
CA ALA A 308 -17.82 31.44 -12.56
C ALA A 308 -18.35 30.26 -11.68
N LEU A 309 -18.35 29.03 -12.20
CA LEU A 309 -18.75 27.81 -11.48
C LEU A 309 -17.64 27.31 -10.55
N GLN A 310 -16.41 27.29 -11.04
CA GLN A 310 -15.22 26.80 -10.35
C GLN A 310 -14.10 27.85 -10.47
N PRO A 311 -13.98 28.77 -9.51
CA PRO A 311 -13.02 29.86 -9.55
C PRO A 311 -11.60 29.39 -9.21
N THR A 312 -10.94 28.73 -10.18
CA THR A 312 -9.60 28.20 -10.08
C THR A 312 -8.59 29.04 -10.87
N LEU A 313 -7.30 28.97 -10.52
CA LEU A 313 -6.25 29.66 -11.26
C LEU A 313 -6.12 29.13 -12.69
N SER A 314 -6.36 27.85 -12.90
CA SER A 314 -6.31 27.21 -14.22
C SER A 314 -7.47 27.63 -15.10
N ALA A 315 -8.67 27.78 -14.55
CA ALA A 315 -9.81 28.35 -15.27
C ALA A 315 -9.58 29.80 -15.61
N ALA A 316 -9.02 30.61 -14.70
CA ALA A 316 -8.64 31.99 -14.97
C ALA A 316 -7.57 32.09 -16.08
N ALA A 317 -6.55 31.22 -16.07
CA ALA A 317 -5.55 31.13 -17.11
C ALA A 317 -6.16 30.80 -18.49
N ALA A 318 -7.14 29.86 -18.52
CA ALA A 318 -7.85 29.52 -19.75
C ALA A 318 -8.62 30.73 -20.33
N VAL A 319 -9.40 31.43 -19.52
CA VAL A 319 -10.09 32.67 -19.94
C VAL A 319 -9.13 33.71 -20.46
N LEU A 320 -8.00 33.91 -19.79
CA LEU A 320 -7.00 34.91 -20.20
C LEU A 320 -6.26 34.53 -21.49
N ARG A 321 -6.05 33.22 -21.73
CA ARG A 321 -5.41 32.73 -22.95
C ARG A 321 -6.26 33.02 -24.20
N ASP A 322 -7.56 32.87 -24.07
CA ASP A 322 -8.51 33.11 -25.17
C ASP A 322 -8.91 34.56 -25.32
N GLY A 323 -8.52 35.43 -24.36
CA GLY A 323 -8.85 36.83 -24.35
C GLY A 323 -7.99 37.68 -25.31
N PRO A 324 -8.58 38.69 -26.01
CA PRO A 324 -7.91 39.45 -27.09
C PRO A 324 -6.79 40.36 -26.60
N THR A 325 -6.67 40.69 -25.32
CA THR A 325 -5.78 41.73 -24.79
C THR A 325 -5.07 41.41 -23.49
N THR A 326 -4.80 40.12 -23.22
CA THR A 326 -4.12 39.75 -21.98
C THR A 326 -2.62 40.10 -22.03
N PRO A 327 -2.08 40.86 -21.07
CA PRO A 327 -0.64 41.08 -20.99
C PRO A 327 0.08 39.73 -20.77
N ALA A 328 1.05 39.39 -21.62
CA ALA A 328 1.76 38.11 -21.58
C ALA A 328 2.36 37.80 -20.20
N GLY A 329 2.84 38.80 -19.48
CA GLY A 329 3.39 38.63 -18.13
C GLY A 329 2.35 38.22 -17.09
N VAL A 330 1.09 38.63 -17.21
CA VAL A 330 0.00 38.27 -16.31
C VAL A 330 -0.38 36.78 -16.50
N LEU A 331 -0.55 36.36 -17.76
CA LEU A 331 -0.85 34.95 -18.07
C LEU A 331 0.25 34.01 -17.54
N VAL A 332 1.52 34.32 -17.82
CA VAL A 332 2.67 33.54 -17.35
C VAL A 332 2.71 33.43 -15.81
N ALA A 333 2.41 34.52 -15.11
CA ALA A 333 2.39 34.54 -13.66
C ALA A 333 1.27 33.65 -13.10
N ILE A 334 0.08 33.70 -13.69
CA ILE A 334 -1.06 32.87 -13.29
C ILE A 334 -0.79 31.39 -13.61
N GLU A 335 -0.27 31.04 -14.78
CA GLU A 335 0.08 29.69 -15.17
C GLU A 335 1.15 29.11 -14.24
N ARG A 336 2.15 29.90 -13.85
CA ARG A 336 3.16 29.48 -12.88
C ARG A 336 2.55 29.19 -11.51
N ALA A 337 1.60 30.00 -11.06
CA ALA A 337 0.91 29.81 -9.79
C ALA A 337 -0.07 28.62 -9.84
N ALA A 338 -0.71 28.37 -10.99
CA ALA A 338 -1.62 27.23 -11.20
C ALA A 338 -0.91 25.89 -11.31
N ASN A 339 0.32 25.85 -11.86
CA ASN A 339 1.03 24.60 -12.15
C ASN A 339 1.15 23.62 -10.94
N PRO A 340 1.45 24.03 -9.71
CA PRO A 340 1.43 23.13 -8.56
C PRO A 340 0.05 22.57 -8.24
N LEU A 341 -1.02 23.28 -8.57
CA LEU A 341 -2.41 22.93 -8.27
C LEU A 341 -3.02 22.00 -9.33
N GLN A 342 -2.38 21.89 -10.51
CA GLN A 342 -2.75 21.01 -11.61
C GLN A 342 -2.36 19.55 -11.37
N ARG A 343 -2.03 19.18 -10.13
CA ARG A 343 -1.61 17.84 -9.75
C ARG A 343 -2.78 17.02 -9.25
N TYR A 344 -2.64 15.71 -9.35
CA TYR A 344 -3.46 14.74 -8.64
C TYR A 344 -2.83 14.45 -7.29
N ARG A 345 -3.65 14.24 -6.24
CA ARG A 345 -3.18 13.95 -4.88
C ARG A 345 -3.69 12.59 -4.42
N CYS A 346 -2.79 11.75 -3.92
CA CYS A 346 -3.15 10.47 -3.31
C CYS A 346 -3.91 10.69 -1.99
N ALA A 347 -5.13 10.15 -1.88
CA ALA A 347 -5.94 10.25 -0.67
C ALA A 347 -5.35 9.45 0.52
N ALA A 348 -4.50 8.43 0.25
CA ALA A 348 -3.91 7.59 1.27
C ALA A 348 -2.66 8.21 1.93
N CYS A 349 -1.78 8.89 1.15
CA CYS A 349 -0.51 9.38 1.68
C CYS A 349 -0.19 10.84 1.36
N GLY A 350 -1.04 11.52 0.57
CA GLY A 350 -0.83 12.90 0.18
C GLY A 350 0.20 13.13 -0.94
N PHE A 351 0.78 12.06 -1.53
CA PHE A 351 1.72 12.20 -2.65
C PHE A 351 1.06 12.88 -3.84
N GLU A 352 1.70 13.91 -4.39
CA GLU A 352 1.19 14.69 -5.53
C GLU A 352 1.96 14.36 -6.81
N ALA A 353 1.24 14.24 -7.93
CA ALA A 353 1.79 13.94 -9.24
C ALA A 353 1.08 14.70 -10.36
N GLN A 354 1.80 15.02 -11.44
CA GLN A 354 1.24 15.67 -12.62
C GLN A 354 0.34 14.73 -13.45
N HIS A 355 0.63 13.44 -13.37
CA HIS A 355 -0.13 12.39 -14.07
C HIS A 355 -0.99 11.60 -13.08
N TYR A 356 -2.12 11.11 -13.57
CA TYR A 356 -2.96 10.21 -12.81
C TYR A 356 -2.30 8.83 -12.70
N PHE A 357 -2.33 8.26 -11.49
CA PHE A 357 -1.82 6.92 -11.22
C PHE A 357 -2.91 6.02 -10.64
N TRP A 358 -3.02 4.81 -11.18
CA TRP A 358 -3.88 3.78 -10.61
C TRP A 358 -3.29 3.18 -9.33
N GLN A 359 -1.96 3.08 -9.27
CA GLN A 359 -1.22 2.73 -8.06
C GLN A 359 -0.33 3.89 -7.65
N CYS A 360 -0.43 4.34 -6.41
CA CYS A 360 0.39 5.43 -5.91
C CYS A 360 1.87 5.03 -5.85
N PRO A 361 2.80 5.76 -6.50
CA PRO A 361 4.23 5.44 -6.42
C PRO A 361 4.84 5.69 -5.04
N GLY A 362 4.19 6.49 -4.18
CA GLY A 362 4.67 6.79 -2.84
C GLY A 362 4.31 5.73 -1.79
N CYS A 363 3.05 5.26 -1.79
CA CYS A 363 2.56 4.32 -0.76
C CYS A 363 2.06 2.99 -1.33
N LEU A 364 2.11 2.80 -2.65
CA LEU A 364 1.67 1.61 -3.39
C LEU A 364 0.17 1.26 -3.23
N SER A 365 -0.63 2.19 -2.72
CA SER A 365 -2.09 2.01 -2.63
C SER A 365 -2.72 2.10 -4.02
N TRP A 366 -3.63 1.17 -4.32
CA TRP A 366 -4.46 1.18 -5.51
C TRP A 366 -5.69 2.09 -5.33
N ASP A 367 -6.22 2.63 -6.44
CA ASP A 367 -7.44 3.46 -6.48
C ASP A 367 -7.43 4.64 -5.48
N SER A 368 -6.24 5.14 -5.15
CA SER A 368 -6.06 6.17 -4.14
C SER A 368 -6.02 7.60 -4.69
N TYR A 369 -6.05 7.76 -6.01
CA TYR A 369 -6.16 9.06 -6.67
C TYR A 369 -7.60 9.30 -7.11
N PRO A 370 -8.28 10.36 -6.62
CA PRO A 370 -9.49 10.85 -7.23
C PRO A 370 -9.21 11.28 -8.68
N PRO A 371 -10.17 11.12 -9.63
CA PRO A 371 -9.99 11.57 -11.01
C PRO A 371 -10.22 13.10 -11.14
N GLN A 372 -9.79 13.85 -10.14
CA GLN A 372 -9.88 15.30 -10.01
C GLN A 372 -8.52 15.86 -9.61
N ARG A 373 -8.21 17.07 -10.06
CA ARG A 373 -6.98 17.76 -9.68
C ARG A 373 -7.13 18.41 -8.30
N VAL A 374 -6.00 18.72 -7.66
CA VAL A 374 -5.99 19.40 -6.34
C VAL A 374 -6.79 20.69 -6.34
N GLU A 375 -6.79 21.40 -7.48
CA GLU A 375 -7.50 22.66 -7.67
C GLU A 375 -9.03 22.50 -7.74
N ASP A 376 -9.49 21.31 -8.15
CA ASP A 376 -10.92 20.99 -8.35
C ASP A 376 -11.54 20.28 -7.12
N MET A 377 -10.73 20.03 -6.08
CA MET A 377 -11.14 19.46 -4.80
C MET A 377 -11.57 20.56 -3.83
#